data_eb9e6366039f6564f79d041cbf248175
#
_entry.id   eb9e6366039f6564f79d041cbf248175
#
_cell.length_a   1.000
_cell.length_b   1.000
_cell.length_c   1.000
_cell.angle_alpha   90.00
_cell.angle_beta   90.00
_cell.angle_gamma   90.00
#
_symmetry.space_group_name_H-M   'P 1'
#
loop_
_entity.id
_entity.type
_entity.pdbx_description
1 polymer ?
#
loop_
_entity_poly.entity_id
_entity_poly.type
_entity_poly.pdbx_seq_one_letter_code
_entity_poly.pdbx_strand_id
1 'polypeptide(L)'
;TVLEEVGLKERMANFPAQLSGGEQQRVAIARALAKNPKLLLCDEPTGALDYNTGKAVLKLLQDTCRQSGVTVIVITHNQAITAMADRIITVKNGTIVSEVLNDHIVPVEQIEW
;
A
#
# COMPACT_ATOMS: atom_id res chain seq x y z
N THR A 1 8.64 15.23 7.53
CA THR A 1 9.38 14.33 6.65
C THR A 1 8.54 13.11 6.25
N VAL A 2 8.99 12.37 5.25
CA VAL A 2 8.31 11.15 4.82
C VAL A 2 8.23 10.13 5.95
N LEU A 3 9.28 9.97 6.75
CA LEU A 3 9.27 9.04 7.88
C LEU A 3 8.28 9.47 8.96
N GLU A 4 8.13 10.76 9.20
CA GLU A 4 7.14 11.26 10.14
C GLU A 4 5.72 10.98 9.64
N GLU A 5 5.48 11.15 8.35
CA GLU A 5 4.18 10.90 7.74
C GLU A 5 3.73 9.44 7.89
N VAL A 6 4.67 8.50 7.91
CA VAL A 6 4.34 7.09 8.11
C VAL A 6 4.30 6.69 9.58
N GLY A 7 4.49 7.63 10.51
CA GLY A 7 4.41 7.38 11.94
C GLY A 7 5.59 6.63 12.52
N LEU A 8 6.76 6.75 11.92
CA LEU A 8 7.95 6.04 12.36
C LEU A 8 9.03 6.94 12.95
N LYS A 9 8.72 8.21 13.21
CA LYS A 9 9.68 9.18 13.72
C LYS A 9 10.43 8.68 14.95
N GLU A 10 9.72 8.06 15.88
CA GLU A 10 10.30 7.57 17.15
C GLU A 10 11.21 6.37 16.95
N ARG A 11 11.16 5.73 15.79
CA ARG A 11 11.92 4.52 15.48
C ARG A 11 13.01 4.74 14.45
N MET A 12 13.27 5.97 14.08
CA MET A 12 14.26 6.28 13.05
C MET A 12 15.68 5.82 13.44
N ALA A 13 15.97 5.75 14.72
CA ALA A 13 17.27 5.32 15.23
C ALA A 13 17.40 3.79 15.34
N ASN A 14 16.32 3.03 15.20
CA ASN A 14 16.34 1.58 15.32
C ASN A 14 16.85 0.92 14.04
N PHE A 15 17.52 -0.20 14.19
CA PHE A 15 17.92 -1.01 13.03
C PHE A 15 16.69 -1.71 12.44
N PRO A 16 16.65 -1.91 11.10
CA PRO A 16 15.50 -2.56 10.45
C PRO A 16 15.13 -3.91 11.05
N ALA A 17 16.12 -4.69 11.54
CA ALA A 17 15.87 -5.98 12.15
C ALA A 17 15.07 -5.93 13.45
N GLN A 18 14.95 -4.76 14.06
CA GLN A 18 14.20 -4.54 15.30
C GLN A 18 12.75 -4.15 15.06
N LEU A 19 12.37 -3.94 13.79
CA LEU A 19 11.04 -3.48 13.41
C LEU A 19 10.12 -4.66 13.13
N SER A 20 8.82 -4.48 13.39
CA SER A 20 7.80 -5.46 12.97
C SER A 20 7.71 -5.53 11.45
N GLY A 21 7.03 -6.57 10.94
CA GLY A 21 6.80 -6.70 9.49
C GLY A 21 6.10 -5.49 8.89
N GLY A 22 5.08 -4.96 9.58
CA GLY A 22 4.36 -3.76 9.11
C GLY A 22 5.22 -2.51 9.14
N GLU A 23 6.05 -2.38 10.17
CA GLU A 23 6.97 -1.25 10.26
C GLU A 23 8.05 -1.32 9.18
N GLN A 24 8.57 -2.51 8.89
CA GLN A 24 9.51 -2.71 7.78
C GLN A 24 8.88 -2.34 6.45
N GLN A 25 7.63 -2.71 6.24
CA GLN A 25 6.89 -2.37 5.02
C GLN A 25 6.72 -0.86 4.89
N ARG A 26 6.35 -0.18 5.98
CA ARG A 26 6.20 1.28 5.98
C ARG A 26 7.53 1.99 5.73
N VAL A 27 8.63 1.48 6.29
CA VAL A 27 9.97 2.03 6.04
C VAL A 27 10.33 1.87 4.56
N ALA A 28 10.05 0.72 3.95
CA ALA A 28 10.31 0.49 2.54
C ALA A 28 9.52 1.48 1.66
N ILE A 29 8.25 1.72 1.99
CA ILE A 29 7.41 2.70 1.28
C ILE A 29 7.99 4.10 1.46
N ALA A 30 8.38 4.48 2.67
CA ALA A 30 8.95 5.79 2.95
C ALA A 30 10.24 6.02 2.16
N ARG A 31 11.10 5.00 2.07
CA ARG A 31 12.34 5.09 1.29
C ARG A 31 12.05 5.29 -0.20
N ALA A 32 11.06 4.58 -0.72
CA ALA A 32 10.64 4.73 -2.10
C ALA A 32 10.10 6.15 -2.35
N LEU A 33 9.27 6.66 -1.44
CA LEU A 33 8.69 8.00 -1.56
C LEU A 33 9.73 9.12 -1.44
N ALA A 34 10.80 8.89 -0.69
CA ALA A 34 11.88 9.88 -0.53
C ALA A 34 12.57 10.19 -1.86
N LYS A 35 12.47 9.31 -2.85
CA LYS A 35 13.00 9.51 -4.20
C LYS A 35 12.06 10.32 -5.10
N ASN A 36 10.93 10.76 -4.56
CA ASN A 36 9.91 11.52 -5.29
C ASN A 36 9.45 10.84 -6.58
N PRO A 37 8.98 9.58 -6.52
CA PRO A 37 8.61 8.81 -7.70
C PRO A 37 7.29 9.28 -8.28
N LYS A 38 7.06 8.99 -9.56
CA LYS A 38 5.75 9.15 -10.19
C LYS A 38 4.90 7.89 -10.07
N LEU A 39 5.55 6.76 -9.86
CA LEU A 39 4.91 5.44 -9.78
C LEU A 39 5.50 4.67 -8.60
N LEU A 40 4.65 4.10 -7.78
CA LEU A 40 5.02 3.20 -6.69
C LEU A 40 4.39 1.84 -6.93
N LEU A 41 5.22 0.80 -6.99
CA LEU A 41 4.77 -0.57 -7.20
C LEU A 41 4.90 -1.35 -5.89
N CYS A 42 3.80 -1.93 -5.44
CA CYS A 42 3.74 -2.71 -4.20
C CYS A 42 3.25 -4.12 -4.51
N ASP A 43 4.09 -5.11 -4.24
CA ASP A 43 3.77 -6.52 -4.48
C ASP A 43 3.37 -7.18 -3.16
N GLU A 44 2.10 -7.59 -3.07
CA GLU A 44 1.50 -8.22 -1.89
C GLU A 44 1.84 -7.45 -0.59
N PRO A 45 1.51 -6.15 -0.50
CA PRO A 45 1.97 -5.33 0.63
C PRO A 45 1.43 -5.77 1.99
N THR A 46 0.38 -6.59 2.02
CA THR A 46 -0.22 -7.08 3.27
C THR A 46 -0.01 -8.58 3.49
N GLY A 47 0.72 -9.25 2.61
CA GLY A 47 0.76 -10.71 2.54
C GLY A 47 1.21 -11.43 3.81
N ALA A 48 2.14 -10.86 4.57
CA ALA A 48 2.66 -11.47 5.79
C ALA A 48 2.27 -10.69 7.05
N LEU A 49 1.30 -9.77 6.94
CA LEU A 49 0.93 -8.87 8.04
C LEU A 49 -0.40 -9.31 8.68
N ASP A 50 -0.54 -9.01 9.98
CA ASP A 50 -1.83 -9.14 10.63
C ASP A 50 -2.82 -8.12 10.07
N TYR A 51 -4.10 -8.32 10.36
CA TYR A 51 -5.18 -7.51 9.79
C TYR A 51 -5.01 -6.01 10.04
N ASN A 52 -4.78 -5.62 11.31
CA ASN A 52 -4.66 -4.20 11.65
C ASN A 52 -3.44 -3.55 11.03
N THR A 53 -2.31 -4.24 11.03
CA THR A 53 -1.07 -3.75 10.44
C THR A 53 -1.20 -3.64 8.91
N GLY A 54 -1.84 -4.62 8.28
CA GLY A 54 -2.13 -4.59 6.86
C GLY A 54 -2.99 -3.40 6.48
N LYS A 55 -4.03 -3.11 7.27
CA LYS A 55 -4.88 -1.93 7.05
C LYS A 55 -4.08 -0.64 7.13
N ALA A 56 -3.16 -0.52 8.09
CA ALA A 56 -2.33 0.68 8.23
C ALA A 56 -1.46 0.89 6.99
N VAL A 57 -0.90 -0.18 6.43
CA VAL A 57 -0.11 -0.11 5.19
C VAL A 57 -0.98 0.33 4.02
N LEU A 58 -2.17 -0.25 3.85
CA LEU A 58 -3.08 0.10 2.77
C LEU A 58 -3.55 1.55 2.88
N LYS A 59 -3.82 2.02 4.09
CA LYS A 59 -4.20 3.41 4.31
C LYS A 59 -3.08 4.36 3.92
N LEU A 60 -1.84 4.03 4.26
CA LEU A 60 -0.68 4.82 3.85
C LEU A 60 -0.60 4.91 2.33
N LEU A 61 -0.79 3.80 1.62
CA LEU A 61 -0.75 3.78 0.16
C LEU A 61 -1.87 4.62 -0.45
N GLN A 62 -3.09 4.50 0.07
CA GLN A 62 -4.22 5.28 -0.41
C GLN A 62 -4.02 6.78 -0.17
N ASP A 63 -3.60 7.16 1.03
CA ASP A 63 -3.35 8.56 1.37
C ASP A 63 -2.21 9.14 0.52
N THR A 64 -1.15 8.38 0.28
CA THR A 64 -0.05 8.80 -0.58
C THR A 64 -0.55 9.10 -1.99
N CYS A 65 -1.36 8.22 -2.56
CA CYS A 65 -1.94 8.41 -3.88
C CYS A 65 -2.78 9.69 -3.93
N ARG A 66 -3.64 9.92 -2.92
CA ARG A 66 -4.56 11.07 -2.90
C ARG A 66 -3.85 12.39 -2.64
N GLN A 67 -2.86 12.39 -1.75
CA GLN A 67 -2.21 13.63 -1.30
C GLN A 67 -1.03 14.02 -2.18
N SER A 68 -0.26 13.06 -2.69
CA SER A 68 0.99 13.32 -3.40
C SER A 68 0.87 13.16 -4.91
N GLY A 69 -0.25 12.66 -5.41
CA GLY A 69 -0.43 12.44 -6.84
C GLY A 69 0.40 11.28 -7.41
N VAL A 70 1.01 10.47 -6.55
CA VAL A 70 1.77 9.29 -6.98
C VAL A 70 0.81 8.21 -7.46
N THR A 71 1.09 7.60 -8.61
CA THR A 71 0.33 6.43 -9.06
C THR A 71 0.82 5.23 -8.27
N VAL A 72 -0.09 4.56 -7.56
CA VAL A 72 0.23 3.37 -6.77
C VAL A 72 -0.38 2.15 -7.45
N ILE A 73 0.45 1.16 -7.74
CA ILE A 73 0.02 -0.14 -8.26
C ILE A 73 0.22 -1.18 -7.17
N VAL A 74 -0.88 -1.84 -6.77
CA VAL A 74 -0.84 -2.91 -5.78
C VAL A 74 -1.11 -4.23 -6.47
N ILE A 75 -0.16 -5.16 -6.36
CA ILE A 75 -0.32 -6.52 -6.85
C ILE A 75 -0.76 -7.38 -5.68
N THR A 76 -1.93 -8.02 -5.78
CA THR A 76 -2.46 -8.81 -4.68
C THR A 76 -3.38 -9.92 -5.16
N HIS A 77 -3.45 -11.01 -4.39
CA HIS A 77 -4.43 -12.07 -4.54
C HIS A 77 -5.66 -11.83 -3.67
N ASN A 78 -5.65 -10.81 -2.82
CA ASN A 78 -6.75 -10.53 -1.91
C ASN A 78 -7.82 -9.69 -2.61
N GLN A 79 -8.94 -10.32 -2.96
CA GLN A 79 -10.03 -9.66 -3.66
C GLN A 79 -10.67 -8.52 -2.85
N ALA A 80 -10.64 -8.59 -1.53
CA ALA A 80 -11.24 -7.56 -0.69
C ALA A 80 -10.53 -6.20 -0.86
N ILE A 81 -9.23 -6.22 -1.16
CA ILE A 81 -8.44 -4.99 -1.34
C ILE A 81 -8.88 -4.24 -2.60
N THR A 82 -9.46 -4.91 -3.58
CA THR A 82 -9.87 -4.25 -4.82
C THR A 82 -10.90 -3.15 -4.60
N ALA A 83 -11.66 -3.21 -3.49
CA ALA A 83 -12.68 -2.20 -3.19
C ALA A 83 -12.10 -0.80 -2.98
N MET A 84 -10.83 -0.66 -2.61
CA MET A 84 -10.18 0.63 -2.41
C MET A 84 -9.53 1.19 -3.66
N ALA A 85 -9.42 0.42 -4.72
CA ALA A 85 -8.69 0.81 -5.93
C ALA A 85 -9.54 1.68 -6.85
N ASP A 86 -8.89 2.60 -7.58
CA ASP A 86 -9.54 3.37 -8.64
C ASP A 86 -9.79 2.50 -9.86
N ARG A 87 -8.88 1.59 -10.16
CA ARG A 87 -8.92 0.70 -11.31
C ARG A 87 -8.48 -0.69 -10.91
N ILE A 88 -9.22 -1.69 -11.37
CA ILE A 88 -8.93 -3.08 -11.07
C ILE A 88 -8.56 -3.78 -12.37
N ILE A 89 -7.36 -4.35 -12.41
CA ILE A 89 -6.87 -5.09 -13.57
C ILE A 89 -6.69 -6.54 -13.16
N THR A 90 -7.37 -7.45 -13.85
CA THR A 90 -7.27 -8.87 -13.58
C THR A 90 -6.38 -9.53 -14.62
N VAL A 91 -5.40 -10.30 -14.14
CA VAL A 91 -4.43 -10.99 -15.00
C VAL A 91 -4.56 -12.51 -14.80
N LYS A 92 -4.61 -13.26 -15.90
CA LYS A 92 -4.59 -14.72 -15.90
C LYS A 92 -3.61 -15.21 -16.95
N ASN A 93 -2.74 -16.16 -16.55
CA ASN A 93 -1.79 -16.79 -17.48
C ASN A 93 -0.96 -15.76 -18.26
N GLY A 94 -0.54 -14.70 -17.57
CA GLY A 94 0.28 -13.64 -18.18
C GLY A 94 -0.48 -12.69 -19.11
N THR A 95 -1.81 -12.78 -19.15
CA THR A 95 -2.65 -11.96 -20.03
C THR A 95 -3.67 -11.18 -19.23
N ILE A 96 -3.90 -9.92 -19.59
CA ILE A 96 -4.96 -9.10 -18.99
C ILE A 96 -6.30 -9.61 -19.50
N VAL A 97 -7.16 -10.07 -18.58
CA VAL A 97 -8.48 -10.60 -18.93
C VAL A 97 -9.63 -9.64 -18.62
N SER A 98 -9.41 -8.66 -17.76
CA SER A 98 -10.40 -7.61 -17.51
C SER A 98 -9.75 -6.35 -16.95
N GLU A 99 -10.42 -5.23 -17.17
CA GLU A 99 -10.08 -3.93 -16.60
C GLU A 99 -11.37 -3.23 -16.24
N VAL A 100 -11.52 -2.86 -14.96
CA VAL A 100 -12.75 -2.23 -14.46
C VAL A 100 -12.38 -0.96 -13.71
N LEU A 101 -13.07 0.14 -14.04
CA LEU A 101 -13.00 1.37 -13.25
C LEU A 101 -13.95 1.24 -12.07
N ASN A 102 -13.46 1.56 -10.86
CA ASN A 102 -14.26 1.45 -9.66
C ASN A 102 -14.98 2.77 -9.39
N ASP A 103 -16.31 2.78 -9.51
CA ASP A 103 -17.13 3.97 -9.29
C ASP A 103 -17.39 4.25 -7.80
N HIS A 104 -17.18 3.25 -6.93
CA HIS A 104 -17.46 3.36 -5.51
C HIS A 104 -16.23 2.91 -4.71
N ILE A 105 -15.27 3.81 -4.56
CA ILE A 105 -14.05 3.52 -3.82
C ILE A 105 -14.36 3.48 -2.34
N VAL A 106 -14.07 2.34 -1.70
CA VAL A 106 -14.32 2.12 -0.28
C VAL A 106 -13.11 2.59 0.53
N PRO A 107 -13.30 3.38 1.61
CA PRO A 107 -12.22 3.71 2.52
C PRO A 107 -11.59 2.46 3.12
N VAL A 108 -10.28 2.49 3.32
CA VAL A 108 -9.53 1.34 3.83
C VAL A 108 -10.11 0.84 5.16
N GLU A 109 -10.59 1.74 6.01
CA GLU A 109 -11.15 1.42 7.32
C GLU A 109 -12.40 0.52 7.22
N GLN A 110 -13.08 0.51 6.09
CA GLN A 110 -14.30 -0.26 5.87
C GLN A 110 -14.05 -1.59 5.14
N ILE A 111 -12.83 -1.85 4.73
CA ILE A 111 -12.48 -3.09 4.04
C ILE A 111 -12.29 -4.20 5.07
N GLU A 112 -12.89 -5.35 4.81
CA GLU A 112 -12.74 -6.55 5.63
C GLU A 112 -12.27 -7.72 4.76
N TRP A 113 -11.30 -8.47 5.28
CA TRP A 113 -10.81 -9.69 4.63
C TRP A 113 -10.45 -10.79 5.62
#